data_aa0a82521ec4e7a5787a4714169d504a
#
_entry.id   aa0a82521ec4e7a5787a4714169d504a
#
_cell.length_a   1.000
_cell.length_b   1.000
_cell.length_c   1.000
_cell.angle_alpha   90.00
_cell.angle_beta   90.00
_cell.angle_gamma   90.00
#
_symmetry.space_group_name_H-M   'P 1'
#
loop_
_entity.id
_entity.type
_entity.pdbx_description
1 polymer ?
#
loop_
_entity_poly.entity_id
_entity_poly.type
_entity_poly.pdbx_seq_one_letter_code
_entity_poly.pdbx_strand_id
1 'polypeptide(L)'
;GSKVVTEYLRSSELMPYLEALGFHVVGYGCTTCIGNSGPLPDVVAEAVKEKDLVVASVLSGNRNFEGRINQQVRMNFLASPPLVVAFALRGDINADLTKEPVGFDRNGDAVYLKDIWPTTEAVRDAVRTAVKPEQFQEQYANALEGDEEWQKLQVPDGQTFVWDEKSTYVKKPTFFENMSRTPTPLTDIVGARVLAVLGDSVTTDHISPAGNISRTSPAAKYLIEKGVEPRDFNSYGARRGNHEVMMRG
;
A
#
# COMPACT_ATOMS: atom_id res chain seq x y z
N GLY A 1 -10.57 1.62 -2.25
CA GLY A 1 -11.29 0.38 -2.43
C GLY A 1 -11.81 -0.20 -1.12
N SER A 2 -13.00 -0.77 -1.18
CA SER A 2 -13.63 -1.49 -0.08
C SER A 2 -14.47 -2.63 -0.66
N LYS A 3 -14.93 -3.56 0.19
CA LYS A 3 -15.81 -4.65 -0.23
C LYS A 3 -17.07 -4.10 -0.95
N VAL A 4 -17.66 -3.01 -0.47
CA VAL A 4 -18.80 -2.34 -1.10
C VAL A 4 -18.47 -1.83 -2.51
N VAL A 5 -17.27 -1.24 -2.72
CA VAL A 5 -16.82 -0.81 -4.05
C VAL A 5 -16.77 -1.99 -5.02
N THR A 6 -16.26 -3.12 -4.57
CA THR A 6 -16.23 -4.34 -5.39
C THR A 6 -17.64 -4.79 -5.76
N GLU A 7 -18.59 -4.74 -4.84
CA GLU A 7 -19.96 -5.14 -5.11
C GLU A 7 -20.65 -4.23 -6.13
N TYR A 8 -20.51 -2.91 -6.04
CA TYR A 8 -21.14 -2.06 -7.05
C TYR A 8 -20.41 -2.09 -8.41
N LEU A 9 -19.12 -2.39 -8.44
CA LEU A 9 -18.41 -2.65 -9.71
C LEU A 9 -18.86 -3.97 -10.36
N ARG A 10 -19.21 -4.99 -9.57
CA ARG A 10 -19.83 -6.22 -10.06
C ARG A 10 -21.24 -5.99 -10.56
N SER A 11 -22.08 -5.33 -9.76
CA SER A 11 -23.47 -5.05 -10.14
C SER A 11 -23.62 -4.08 -11.31
N SER A 12 -22.60 -3.26 -11.58
CA SER A 12 -22.52 -2.43 -12.80
C SER A 12 -21.89 -3.14 -13.99
N GLU A 13 -21.51 -4.43 -13.84
CA GLU A 13 -20.85 -5.24 -14.89
C GLU A 13 -19.49 -4.67 -15.38
N LEU A 14 -18.86 -3.78 -14.60
CA LEU A 14 -17.57 -3.18 -14.95
C LEU A 14 -16.37 -4.07 -14.60
N MET A 15 -16.51 -5.00 -13.65
CA MET A 15 -15.40 -5.85 -13.20
C MET A 15 -14.74 -6.63 -14.35
N PRO A 16 -15.45 -7.32 -15.25
CA PRO A 16 -14.83 -8.08 -16.33
C PRO A 16 -13.94 -7.22 -17.25
N TYR A 17 -14.34 -5.97 -17.50
CA TYR A 17 -13.54 -5.05 -18.31
C TYR A 17 -12.30 -4.56 -17.57
N LEU A 18 -12.39 -4.29 -16.28
CA LEU A 18 -11.25 -3.92 -15.45
C LEU A 18 -10.25 -5.07 -15.36
N GLU A 19 -10.72 -6.30 -15.15
CA GLU A 19 -9.87 -7.50 -15.09
C GLU A 19 -9.19 -7.78 -16.44
N ALA A 20 -9.87 -7.56 -17.56
CA ALA A 20 -9.30 -7.66 -18.90
C ALA A 20 -8.16 -6.64 -19.13
N LEU A 21 -8.18 -5.50 -18.45
CA LEU A 21 -7.10 -4.50 -18.44
C LEU A 21 -6.04 -4.79 -17.37
N GLY A 22 -6.13 -5.89 -16.64
CA GLY A 22 -5.19 -6.26 -15.57
C GLY A 22 -5.46 -5.62 -14.22
N PHE A 23 -6.59 -4.95 -14.02
CA PHE A 23 -7.01 -4.44 -12.71
C PHE A 23 -7.72 -5.53 -11.92
N HIS A 24 -7.04 -6.08 -10.93
CA HIS A 24 -7.57 -7.14 -10.06
C HIS A 24 -7.75 -6.66 -8.64
N VAL A 25 -8.75 -7.19 -7.94
CA VAL A 25 -8.90 -6.99 -6.50
C VAL A 25 -7.88 -7.86 -5.78
N VAL A 26 -6.85 -7.24 -5.21
CA VAL A 26 -5.77 -7.95 -4.49
C VAL A 26 -5.87 -7.79 -2.97
N GLY A 27 -6.68 -6.85 -2.49
CA GLY A 27 -6.88 -6.61 -1.06
C GLY A 27 -7.62 -5.32 -0.79
N TYR A 28 -7.93 -5.10 0.48
CA TYR A 28 -8.59 -3.90 0.98
C TYR A 28 -7.72 -3.24 2.05
N GLY A 29 -7.77 -1.90 2.11
CA GLY A 29 -7.04 -1.12 3.11
C GLY A 29 -5.79 -0.43 2.56
N CYS A 30 -4.78 -0.25 3.41
CA CYS A 30 -3.58 0.54 3.13
C CYS A 30 -2.48 -0.29 2.45
N THR A 31 -2.73 -0.87 1.29
CA THR A 31 -1.73 -1.69 0.59
C THR A 31 -0.58 -0.84 0.06
N THR A 32 -0.86 0.13 -0.78
CA THR A 32 0.16 0.99 -1.40
C THR A 32 0.81 1.95 -0.41
N CYS A 33 0.05 2.48 0.55
CA CYS A 33 0.52 3.48 1.51
C CYS A 33 1.68 2.99 2.40
N ILE A 34 1.75 1.69 2.65
CA ILE A 34 2.81 1.07 3.48
C ILE A 34 3.77 0.19 2.67
N GLY A 35 3.83 0.37 1.35
CA GLY A 35 4.76 -0.34 0.50
C GLY A 35 4.36 -1.78 0.16
N ASN A 36 3.08 -2.10 0.22
CA ASN A 36 2.57 -3.45 -0.07
C ASN A 36 1.98 -3.58 -1.48
N SER A 37 2.45 -2.79 -2.43
CA SER A 37 2.02 -2.90 -3.83
C SER A 37 2.49 -4.18 -4.52
N GLY A 38 3.38 -4.92 -3.87
CA GLY A 38 3.98 -6.12 -4.41
C GLY A 38 5.14 -5.86 -5.39
N PRO A 39 5.85 -6.92 -5.78
CA PRO A 39 6.90 -6.83 -6.79
C PRO A 39 6.32 -6.60 -8.18
N LEU A 40 7.13 -6.05 -9.07
CA LEU A 40 6.84 -6.09 -10.51
C LEU A 40 6.92 -7.55 -11.00
N PRO A 41 6.19 -7.92 -12.06
CA PRO A 41 6.40 -9.21 -12.72
C PRO A 41 7.87 -9.38 -13.10
N ASP A 42 8.44 -10.58 -12.93
CA ASP A 42 9.88 -10.83 -13.07
C ASP A 42 10.44 -10.33 -14.39
N VAL A 43 9.73 -10.62 -15.51
CA VAL A 43 10.13 -10.15 -16.86
C VAL A 43 10.25 -8.62 -16.92
N VAL A 44 9.35 -7.90 -16.26
CA VAL A 44 9.36 -6.43 -16.22
C VAL A 44 10.50 -5.95 -15.33
N ALA A 45 10.65 -6.55 -14.14
CA ALA A 45 11.69 -6.20 -13.19
C ALA A 45 13.11 -6.39 -13.77
N GLU A 46 13.32 -7.50 -14.49
CA GLU A 46 14.57 -7.79 -15.20
C GLU A 46 14.84 -6.77 -16.29
N ALA A 47 13.85 -6.49 -17.14
CA ALA A 47 13.99 -5.52 -18.24
C ALA A 47 14.30 -4.11 -17.71
N VAL A 48 13.65 -3.68 -16.63
CA VAL A 48 13.90 -2.39 -15.97
C VAL A 48 15.34 -2.31 -15.47
N LYS A 49 15.82 -3.39 -14.84
CA LYS A 49 17.17 -3.45 -14.28
C LYS A 49 18.26 -3.53 -15.36
N GLU A 50 18.11 -4.42 -16.35
CA GLU A 50 19.11 -4.66 -17.39
C GLU A 50 19.29 -3.47 -18.32
N LYS A 51 18.19 -2.78 -18.63
CA LYS A 51 18.19 -1.66 -19.58
C LYS A 51 18.16 -0.29 -18.90
N ASP A 52 18.28 -0.24 -17.58
CA ASP A 52 18.14 0.98 -16.75
C ASP A 52 16.94 1.85 -17.13
N LEU A 53 15.79 1.20 -17.32
CA LEU A 53 14.58 1.88 -17.78
C LEU A 53 14.01 2.79 -16.69
N VAL A 54 13.53 3.95 -17.11
CA VAL A 54 12.70 4.82 -16.26
C VAL A 54 11.25 4.47 -16.52
N VAL A 55 10.65 3.76 -15.58
CA VAL A 55 9.23 3.39 -15.64
C VAL A 55 8.40 4.22 -14.68
N ALA A 56 7.13 4.40 -15.03
CA ALA A 56 6.18 5.20 -14.26
C ALA A 56 5.03 4.33 -13.75
N SER A 57 4.48 4.70 -12.59
CA SER A 57 3.17 4.25 -12.14
C SER A 57 2.15 5.38 -12.23
N VAL A 58 0.92 5.02 -12.60
CA VAL A 58 -0.23 5.93 -12.55
C VAL A 58 -1.25 5.31 -11.61
N LEU A 59 -1.61 6.02 -10.55
CA LEU A 59 -2.45 5.47 -9.48
C LEU A 59 -3.41 6.52 -8.94
N SER A 60 -4.45 6.05 -8.25
CA SER A 60 -5.41 6.88 -7.54
C SER A 60 -5.40 6.54 -6.04
N GLY A 61 -5.40 7.55 -5.20
CA GLY A 61 -5.69 7.40 -3.77
C GLY A 61 -4.53 7.40 -2.79
N ASN A 62 -3.27 7.59 -3.19
CA ASN A 62 -2.17 7.64 -2.25
C ASN A 62 -1.45 8.99 -2.23
N ARG A 63 -1.05 9.44 -1.03
CA ARG A 63 -0.29 10.68 -0.81
C ARG A 63 1.22 10.48 -0.66
N ASN A 64 1.67 9.31 -0.24
CA ASN A 64 3.06 9.03 0.13
C ASN A 64 3.62 7.92 -0.74
N PHE A 65 3.99 8.26 -1.95
CA PHE A 65 4.41 7.24 -2.91
C PHE A 65 5.91 7.20 -3.19
N GLU A 66 6.70 8.12 -2.69
CA GLU A 66 8.16 8.06 -2.87
C GLU A 66 8.73 6.77 -2.26
N GLY A 67 9.21 5.87 -3.12
CA GLY A 67 9.76 4.58 -2.75
C GLY A 67 8.77 3.57 -2.14
N ARG A 68 7.50 3.93 -1.93
CA ARG A 68 6.52 3.06 -1.27
C ARG A 68 5.64 2.28 -2.23
N ILE A 69 5.46 2.75 -3.46
CA ILE A 69 4.69 2.02 -4.47
C ILE A 69 5.48 0.82 -4.95
N ASN A 70 6.65 1.08 -5.53
CA ASN A 70 7.62 0.08 -5.91
C ASN A 70 9.00 0.72 -6.04
N GLN A 71 10.05 0.05 -5.56
CA GLN A 71 11.41 0.59 -5.59
C GLN A 71 12.03 0.70 -6.98
N GLN A 72 11.54 -0.08 -7.94
CA GLN A 72 12.00 -0.06 -9.32
C GLN A 72 11.27 0.99 -10.18
N VAL A 73 10.21 1.61 -9.64
CA VAL A 73 9.43 2.66 -10.31
C VAL A 73 9.93 4.02 -9.88
N ARG A 74 10.55 4.76 -10.81
CA ARG A 74 11.18 6.06 -10.52
C ARG A 74 10.24 7.24 -10.59
N MET A 75 9.10 7.13 -11.29
CA MET A 75 8.10 8.17 -11.44
C MET A 75 6.73 7.66 -11.01
N ASN A 76 6.02 8.45 -10.22
CA ASN A 76 4.70 8.10 -9.73
C ASN A 76 3.74 9.26 -9.97
N PHE A 77 2.64 9.00 -10.64
CA PHE A 77 1.64 10.00 -11.00
C PHE A 77 0.32 9.69 -10.30
N LEU A 78 -0.19 10.69 -9.60
CA LEU A 78 -1.50 10.61 -8.97
C LEU A 78 -2.54 11.13 -9.94
N ALA A 79 -3.52 10.30 -10.26
CA ALA A 79 -4.60 10.62 -11.18
C ALA A 79 -5.96 10.18 -10.63
N SER A 80 -7.04 10.68 -11.21
CA SER A 80 -8.37 10.17 -10.92
C SER A 80 -8.55 8.74 -11.45
N PRO A 81 -9.43 7.89 -10.85
CA PRO A 81 -9.64 6.55 -11.33
C PRO A 81 -9.90 6.43 -12.84
N PRO A 82 -10.74 7.28 -13.48
CA PRO A 82 -10.93 7.24 -14.92
C PRO A 82 -9.66 7.50 -15.72
N LEU A 83 -8.80 8.42 -15.27
CA LEU A 83 -7.53 8.70 -15.93
C LEU A 83 -6.52 7.55 -15.76
N VAL A 84 -6.52 6.87 -14.61
CA VAL A 84 -5.72 5.65 -14.42
C VAL A 84 -6.09 4.60 -15.46
N VAL A 85 -7.38 4.40 -15.71
CA VAL A 85 -7.86 3.49 -16.77
C VAL A 85 -7.45 3.97 -18.16
N ALA A 86 -7.57 5.27 -18.44
CA ALA A 86 -7.19 5.84 -19.74
C ALA A 86 -5.69 5.64 -20.04
N PHE A 87 -4.81 5.87 -19.06
CA PHE A 87 -3.38 5.60 -19.19
C PHE A 87 -3.05 4.11 -19.30
N ALA A 88 -3.83 3.24 -18.66
CA ALA A 88 -3.67 1.80 -18.83
C ALA A 88 -4.03 1.35 -20.26
N LEU A 89 -5.07 1.93 -20.87
CA LEU A 89 -5.41 1.70 -22.27
C LEU A 89 -4.32 2.18 -23.22
N ARG A 90 -3.77 3.37 -22.95
CA ARG A 90 -2.71 3.97 -23.78
C ARG A 90 -1.36 3.27 -23.65
N GLY A 91 -1.00 2.87 -22.42
CA GLY A 91 0.28 2.21 -22.11
C GLY A 91 1.52 3.13 -22.15
N ASP A 92 1.35 4.43 -22.32
CA ASP A 92 2.43 5.43 -22.39
C ASP A 92 2.05 6.69 -21.62
N ILE A 93 2.86 7.03 -20.61
CA ILE A 93 2.66 8.22 -19.78
C ILE A 93 3.01 9.54 -20.50
N ASN A 94 3.84 9.49 -21.53
CA ASN A 94 4.24 10.68 -22.30
C ASN A 94 3.16 11.13 -23.30
N ALA A 95 2.12 10.32 -23.51
CA ALA A 95 1.05 10.66 -24.45
C ALA A 95 0.19 11.83 -23.94
N ASP A 96 -0.05 12.81 -24.80
CA ASP A 96 -1.03 13.86 -24.56
C ASP A 96 -2.44 13.33 -24.90
N LEU A 97 -3.14 12.80 -23.88
CA LEU A 97 -4.49 12.24 -24.04
C LEU A 97 -5.54 13.26 -24.53
N THR A 98 -5.22 14.55 -24.59
CA THR A 98 -6.11 15.56 -25.17
C THR A 98 -6.00 15.64 -26.68
N LYS A 99 -4.92 15.12 -27.27
CA LYS A 99 -4.61 15.22 -28.70
C LYS A 99 -4.36 13.87 -29.37
N GLU A 100 -3.81 12.93 -28.60
CA GLU A 100 -3.42 11.61 -29.09
C GLU A 100 -4.50 10.56 -28.78
N PRO A 101 -4.65 9.54 -29.61
CA PRO A 101 -5.60 8.46 -29.36
C PRO A 101 -5.19 7.63 -28.14
N VAL A 102 -6.16 7.18 -27.37
CA VAL A 102 -5.95 6.21 -26.29
C VAL A 102 -5.71 4.80 -26.80
N GLY A 103 -6.08 4.52 -28.04
CA GLY A 103 -5.90 3.23 -28.70
C GLY A 103 -6.54 3.21 -30.07
N PHE A 104 -6.71 2.02 -30.61
CA PHE A 104 -7.37 1.78 -31.91
C PHE A 104 -8.47 0.74 -31.71
N ASP A 105 -9.56 0.91 -32.44
CA ASP A 105 -10.66 -0.05 -32.43
C ASP A 105 -10.31 -1.31 -33.28
N ARG A 106 -11.28 -2.23 -33.38
CA ARG A 106 -11.10 -3.48 -34.15
C ARG A 106 -10.91 -3.28 -35.65
N ASN A 107 -11.31 -2.13 -36.18
CA ASN A 107 -11.16 -1.78 -37.58
C ASN A 107 -9.83 -1.05 -37.84
N GLY A 108 -9.11 -0.68 -36.78
CA GLY A 108 -7.89 0.11 -36.84
C GLY A 108 -8.13 1.61 -36.81
N ASP A 109 -9.35 2.06 -36.50
CA ASP A 109 -9.67 3.47 -36.39
C ASP A 109 -9.21 4.01 -35.01
N ALA A 110 -8.67 5.24 -35.03
CA ALA A 110 -8.15 5.87 -33.81
C ALA A 110 -9.29 6.25 -32.86
N VAL A 111 -9.17 5.82 -31.59
CA VAL A 111 -10.12 6.12 -30.50
C VAL A 111 -9.49 7.15 -29.57
N TYR A 112 -10.14 8.28 -29.38
CA TYR A 112 -9.69 9.36 -28.53
C TYR A 112 -10.40 9.32 -27.16
N LEU A 113 -9.78 9.94 -26.16
CA LEU A 113 -10.37 10.01 -24.81
C LEU A 113 -11.79 10.57 -24.82
N LYS A 114 -12.06 11.60 -25.63
CA LYS A 114 -13.39 12.21 -25.80
C LYS A 114 -14.46 11.23 -26.30
N ASP A 115 -14.06 10.21 -27.07
CA ASP A 115 -14.99 9.25 -27.67
C ASP A 115 -15.47 8.20 -26.67
N ILE A 116 -14.66 7.94 -25.63
CA ILE A 116 -14.96 6.97 -24.56
C ILE A 116 -15.29 7.62 -23.22
N TRP A 117 -15.13 8.94 -23.08
CA TRP A 117 -15.42 9.63 -21.84
C TRP A 117 -16.92 9.67 -21.57
N PRO A 118 -17.39 9.12 -20.43
CA PRO A 118 -18.82 9.04 -20.17
C PRO A 118 -19.44 10.42 -19.93
N THR A 119 -20.67 10.60 -20.38
CA THR A 119 -21.44 11.81 -20.05
C THR A 119 -21.78 11.82 -18.57
N THR A 120 -22.03 13.00 -18.02
CA THR A 120 -22.48 13.17 -16.61
C THR A 120 -23.78 12.40 -16.36
N GLU A 121 -24.67 12.32 -17.35
CA GLU A 121 -25.92 11.56 -17.27
C GLU A 121 -25.65 10.06 -17.21
N ALA A 122 -24.80 9.52 -18.05
CA ALA A 122 -24.41 8.10 -18.05
C ALA A 122 -23.79 7.71 -16.70
N VAL A 123 -22.91 8.55 -16.12
CA VAL A 123 -22.33 8.31 -14.79
C VAL A 123 -23.42 8.31 -13.71
N ARG A 124 -24.33 9.29 -13.75
CA ARG A 124 -25.43 9.37 -12.77
C ARG A 124 -26.34 8.15 -12.83
N ASP A 125 -26.67 7.69 -14.02
CA ASP A 125 -27.52 6.53 -14.21
C ASP A 125 -26.83 5.24 -13.76
N ALA A 126 -25.55 5.07 -14.06
CA ALA A 126 -24.75 3.95 -13.58
C ALA A 126 -24.68 3.92 -12.05
N VAL A 127 -24.43 5.06 -11.39
CA VAL A 127 -24.41 5.17 -9.94
C VAL A 127 -25.78 4.82 -9.34
N ARG A 128 -26.86 5.38 -9.89
CA ARG A 128 -28.22 5.12 -9.41
C ARG A 128 -28.61 3.65 -9.53
N THR A 129 -28.17 2.99 -10.58
CA THR A 129 -28.50 1.59 -10.86
C THR A 129 -27.64 0.63 -10.04
N ALA A 130 -26.34 0.88 -9.93
CA ALA A 130 -25.38 -0.06 -9.36
C ALA A 130 -25.14 0.12 -7.85
N VAL A 131 -25.26 1.36 -7.33
CA VAL A 131 -24.99 1.62 -5.89
C VAL A 131 -26.30 1.56 -5.11
N LYS A 132 -26.41 0.56 -4.23
CA LYS A 132 -27.61 0.30 -3.43
C LYS A 132 -27.29 0.31 -1.93
N PRO A 133 -28.20 0.84 -1.09
CA PRO A 133 -28.04 0.81 0.37
C PRO A 133 -27.84 -0.60 0.94
N GLU A 134 -28.48 -1.60 0.34
CA GLU A 134 -28.44 -3.00 0.77
C GLU A 134 -27.01 -3.54 0.72
N GLN A 135 -26.22 -3.17 -0.28
CA GLN A 135 -24.80 -3.57 -0.40
C GLN A 135 -23.98 -3.10 0.80
N PHE A 136 -24.27 -1.91 1.32
CA PHE A 136 -23.61 -1.40 2.53
C PHE A 136 -24.04 -2.19 3.76
N GLN A 137 -25.34 -2.46 3.90
CA GLN A 137 -25.87 -3.22 5.03
C GLN A 137 -25.30 -4.63 5.06
N GLU A 138 -25.27 -5.33 3.94
CA GLU A 138 -24.73 -6.67 3.82
C GLU A 138 -23.22 -6.73 4.13
N GLN A 139 -22.44 -5.80 3.56
CA GLN A 139 -20.99 -5.80 3.75
C GLN A 139 -20.56 -5.39 5.17
N TYR A 140 -21.40 -4.65 5.89
CA TYR A 140 -21.09 -4.23 7.26
C TYR A 140 -21.85 -5.01 8.32
N ALA A 141 -22.78 -5.89 7.97
CA ALA A 141 -23.52 -6.71 8.93
C ALA A 141 -22.59 -7.53 9.83
N ASN A 142 -21.54 -8.11 9.24
CA ASN A 142 -20.59 -8.98 9.91
C ASN A 142 -19.20 -8.33 10.07
N ALA A 143 -19.14 -6.99 10.16
CA ALA A 143 -17.88 -6.26 10.21
C ALA A 143 -17.00 -6.65 11.40
N LEU A 144 -17.59 -7.13 12.49
CA LEU A 144 -16.86 -7.55 13.71
C LEU A 144 -16.50 -9.04 13.71
N GLU A 145 -17.03 -9.84 12.79
CA GLU A 145 -16.76 -11.28 12.75
C GLU A 145 -15.46 -11.60 11.99
N GLY A 146 -15.05 -10.72 11.08
CA GLY A 146 -13.92 -10.96 10.21
C GLY A 146 -14.22 -12.03 9.13
N ASP A 147 -13.22 -12.38 8.35
CA ASP A 147 -13.30 -13.48 7.39
C ASP A 147 -12.87 -14.82 8.02
N GLU A 148 -12.96 -15.90 7.25
CA GLU A 148 -12.60 -17.24 7.72
C GLU A 148 -11.13 -17.35 8.17
N GLU A 149 -10.21 -16.62 7.53
CA GLU A 149 -8.79 -16.64 7.90
C GLU A 149 -8.57 -15.89 9.22
N TRP A 150 -9.30 -14.79 9.43
CA TRP A 150 -9.31 -14.08 10.71
C TRP A 150 -9.84 -14.96 11.85
N GLN A 151 -10.93 -15.71 11.62
CA GLN A 151 -11.51 -16.59 12.62
C GLN A 151 -10.64 -17.79 12.98
N LYS A 152 -9.76 -18.25 12.06
CA LYS A 152 -8.79 -19.33 12.32
C LYS A 152 -7.61 -18.90 13.17
N LEU A 153 -7.40 -17.60 13.38
CA LEU A 153 -6.29 -17.11 14.19
C LEU A 153 -6.43 -17.60 15.63
N GLN A 154 -5.43 -18.31 16.10
CA GLN A 154 -5.34 -18.71 17.50
C GLN A 154 -4.94 -17.50 18.33
N VAL A 155 -5.85 -17.04 19.17
CA VAL A 155 -5.60 -15.95 20.10
C VAL A 155 -5.34 -16.56 21.48
N PRO A 156 -4.22 -16.22 22.14
CA PRO A 156 -3.97 -16.68 23.50
C PRO A 156 -5.05 -16.15 24.46
N ASP A 157 -5.55 -17.00 25.33
CA ASP A 157 -6.46 -16.61 26.41
C ASP A 157 -5.69 -15.79 27.46
N GLY A 158 -6.21 -14.61 27.79
CA GLY A 158 -5.59 -13.77 28.80
C GLY A 158 -5.94 -12.30 28.69
N GLN A 159 -5.73 -11.54 29.78
CA GLN A 159 -5.93 -10.09 29.81
C GLN A 159 -4.72 -9.30 29.28
N THR A 160 -3.58 -9.96 29.11
CA THR A 160 -2.32 -9.34 28.66
C THR A 160 -1.73 -10.13 27.51
N PHE A 161 -1.05 -9.42 26.61
CA PHE A 161 -0.33 -10.04 25.52
C PHE A 161 0.87 -10.83 26.03
N VAL A 162 1.03 -12.06 25.56
CA VAL A 162 2.19 -12.90 25.84
C VAL A 162 3.26 -12.65 24.77
N TRP A 163 4.36 -12.04 25.17
CA TRP A 163 5.45 -11.71 24.27
C TRP A 163 6.28 -12.95 23.93
N ASP A 164 6.50 -13.18 22.65
CA ASP A 164 7.45 -14.17 22.16
C ASP A 164 8.82 -13.51 21.92
N GLU A 165 9.78 -13.81 22.75
CA GLU A 165 11.14 -13.25 22.63
C GLU A 165 11.89 -13.70 21.36
N LYS A 166 11.45 -14.82 20.76
CA LYS A 166 12.02 -15.31 19.50
C LYS A 166 11.42 -14.66 18.28
N SER A 167 10.29 -13.96 18.43
CA SER A 167 9.65 -13.27 17.31
C SER A 167 10.59 -12.28 16.66
N THR A 168 10.68 -12.32 15.34
CA THR A 168 11.42 -11.34 14.53
C THR A 168 10.52 -10.26 13.93
N TYR A 169 9.21 -10.32 14.19
CA TYR A 169 8.20 -9.35 13.72
C TYR A 169 7.70 -8.41 14.81
N VAL A 170 7.48 -8.92 16.03
CA VAL A 170 6.94 -8.13 17.12
C VAL A 170 7.80 -8.34 18.36
N LYS A 171 8.30 -7.26 18.95
CA LYS A 171 9.09 -7.28 20.17
C LYS A 171 8.52 -6.37 21.23
N LYS A 172 8.70 -6.77 22.50
CA LYS A 172 8.32 -5.93 23.64
C LYS A 172 9.09 -4.61 23.58
N PRO A 173 8.39 -3.46 23.57
CA PRO A 173 9.05 -2.16 23.53
C PRO A 173 9.84 -1.87 24.81
N THR A 174 11.01 -1.28 24.65
CA THR A 174 11.92 -0.97 25.79
C THR A 174 11.40 0.14 26.68
N PHE A 175 10.51 1.00 26.19
CA PHE A 175 9.98 2.12 26.99
C PHE A 175 9.02 1.70 28.12
N PHE A 176 8.65 0.41 28.19
CA PHE A 176 7.93 -0.16 29.35
C PHE A 176 8.85 -0.77 30.41
N GLU A 177 10.16 -0.79 30.18
CA GLU A 177 11.12 -1.30 31.14
C GLU A 177 11.21 -0.37 32.36
N ASN A 178 11.22 -0.96 33.56
CA ASN A 178 11.30 -0.22 34.82
C ASN A 178 10.13 0.75 35.08
N MET A 179 9.01 0.61 34.40
CA MET A 179 7.83 1.43 34.64
C MET A 179 7.17 1.05 35.96
N SER A 180 6.98 2.03 36.86
CA SER A 180 6.29 1.81 38.14
C SER A 180 4.77 1.88 37.95
N ARG A 181 4.02 1.23 38.88
CA ARG A 181 2.53 1.33 38.86
C ARG A 181 2.04 2.73 39.21
N THR A 182 2.82 3.46 40.00
CA THR A 182 2.51 4.84 40.36
C THR A 182 3.34 5.75 39.47
N PRO A 183 2.70 6.64 38.69
CA PRO A 183 3.44 7.62 37.89
C PRO A 183 4.33 8.49 38.78
N THR A 184 5.56 8.71 38.35
CA THR A 184 6.44 9.68 39.02
C THR A 184 5.91 11.10 38.78
N PRO A 185 6.03 12.00 39.77
CA PRO A 185 5.69 13.41 39.57
C PRO A 185 6.48 14.01 38.39
N LEU A 186 5.87 14.96 37.70
CA LEU A 186 6.57 15.73 36.67
C LEU A 186 7.68 16.55 37.34
N THR A 187 8.88 16.48 36.77
CA THR A 187 10.04 17.26 37.21
C THR A 187 10.66 17.96 36.03
N ASP A 188 11.34 19.07 36.25
CA ASP A 188 12.07 19.76 35.22
C ASP A 188 13.21 18.89 34.68
N ILE A 189 13.45 18.98 33.37
CA ILE A 189 14.57 18.30 32.71
C ILE A 189 15.78 19.23 32.77
N VAL A 190 16.75 18.92 33.61
CA VAL A 190 17.93 19.74 33.86
C VAL A 190 19.18 19.05 33.29
N GLY A 191 19.99 19.80 32.56
CA GLY A 191 21.27 19.33 32.01
C GLY A 191 21.18 18.36 30.84
N ALA A 192 20.01 18.20 30.23
CA ALA A 192 19.85 17.39 29.04
C ALA A 192 20.60 17.99 27.84
N ARG A 193 21.15 17.11 27.01
CA ARG A 193 21.81 17.51 25.75
C ARG A 193 20.85 17.29 24.58
N VAL A 194 20.89 18.21 23.62
CA VAL A 194 20.10 18.09 22.40
C VAL A 194 20.67 16.95 21.54
N LEU A 195 19.85 15.95 21.22
CA LEU A 195 20.19 14.86 20.32
C LEU A 195 20.01 15.26 18.87
N ALA A 196 18.87 15.89 18.54
CA ALA A 196 18.56 16.37 17.19
C ALA A 196 17.63 17.58 17.28
N VAL A 197 17.77 18.48 16.30
CA VAL A 197 16.85 19.60 16.10
C VAL A 197 16.20 19.39 14.74
N LEU A 198 14.89 19.24 14.72
CA LEU A 198 14.11 18.99 13.51
C LEU A 198 13.24 20.22 13.23
N GLY A 199 12.99 20.47 11.93
CA GLY A 199 12.12 21.54 11.50
C GLY A 199 10.64 21.20 11.63
N ASP A 200 9.80 22.08 11.16
CA ASP A 200 8.34 21.89 11.13
C ASP A 200 7.95 20.78 10.15
N SER A 201 6.81 20.16 10.41
CA SER A 201 6.19 19.14 9.55
C SER A 201 6.99 17.84 9.39
N VAL A 202 7.99 17.57 10.23
CA VAL A 202 8.69 16.30 10.28
C VAL A 202 7.81 15.26 10.97
N THR A 203 7.63 14.12 10.30
CA THR A 203 6.82 12.99 10.79
C THR A 203 7.65 11.72 10.85
N THR A 204 7.07 10.64 11.37
CA THR A 204 7.70 9.32 11.34
C THR A 204 8.05 8.83 9.95
N ASP A 205 7.36 9.29 8.92
CA ASP A 205 7.67 8.99 7.51
C ASP A 205 9.04 9.49 7.05
N HIS A 206 9.56 10.54 7.69
CA HIS A 206 10.87 11.12 7.38
C HIS A 206 12.01 10.46 8.16
N ILE A 207 11.68 9.77 9.25
CA ILE A 207 12.67 9.26 10.21
C ILE A 207 12.72 7.74 10.18
N SER A 208 11.56 7.06 10.08
CA SER A 208 11.48 5.61 10.10
C SER A 208 11.96 5.00 8.78
N PRO A 209 12.72 3.91 8.83
CA PRO A 209 13.09 3.20 7.62
C PRO A 209 11.85 2.63 6.92
N ALA A 210 11.87 2.65 5.59
CA ALA A 210 10.81 2.15 4.73
C ALA A 210 11.36 1.29 3.58
N GLY A 211 10.48 0.59 2.89
CA GLY A 211 10.85 -0.28 1.76
C GLY A 211 11.47 -1.61 2.19
N ASN A 212 12.16 -2.25 1.25
CA ASN A 212 12.76 -3.56 1.47
C ASN A 212 14.04 -3.46 2.30
N ILE A 213 14.28 -4.49 3.11
CA ILE A 213 15.51 -4.60 3.90
C ILE A 213 16.64 -5.05 2.97
N SER A 214 17.63 -4.17 2.76
CA SER A 214 18.81 -4.48 1.97
C SER A 214 19.57 -5.64 2.59
N ARG A 215 20.04 -6.60 1.76
CA ARG A 215 20.78 -7.79 2.21
C ARG A 215 22.10 -7.48 2.93
N THR A 216 22.64 -6.28 2.76
CA THR A 216 23.88 -5.83 3.36
C THR A 216 23.70 -4.88 4.53
N SER A 217 22.45 -4.52 4.86
CA SER A 217 22.14 -3.57 5.93
C SER A 217 22.42 -4.15 7.33
N PRO A 218 22.58 -3.29 8.34
CA PRO A 218 22.65 -3.75 9.74
C PRO A 218 21.40 -4.53 10.18
N ALA A 219 20.22 -4.18 9.66
CA ALA A 219 18.98 -4.91 9.91
C ALA A 219 19.03 -6.33 9.31
N ALA A 220 19.60 -6.50 8.12
CA ALA A 220 19.81 -7.82 7.52
C ALA A 220 20.71 -8.71 8.36
N LYS A 221 21.83 -8.17 8.85
CA LYS A 221 22.75 -8.90 9.74
C LYS A 221 22.02 -9.40 10.99
N TYR A 222 21.26 -8.53 11.64
CA TYR A 222 20.45 -8.89 12.80
C TYR A 222 19.45 -10.01 12.48
N LEU A 223 18.75 -9.95 11.35
CA LEU A 223 17.78 -10.96 10.95
C LEU A 223 18.45 -12.31 10.65
N ILE A 224 19.61 -12.32 9.97
CA ILE A 224 20.39 -13.53 9.71
C ILE A 224 20.84 -14.17 11.03
N GLU A 225 21.33 -13.39 11.99
CA GLU A 225 21.71 -13.85 13.34
C GLU A 225 20.50 -14.48 14.09
N LYS A 226 19.27 -14.09 13.75
CA LYS A 226 18.03 -14.66 14.28
C LYS A 226 17.49 -15.82 13.43
N GLY A 227 18.24 -16.28 12.41
CA GLY A 227 17.87 -17.41 11.58
C GLY A 227 16.89 -17.09 10.44
N VAL A 228 16.67 -15.80 10.12
CA VAL A 228 15.80 -15.40 9.00
C VAL A 228 16.61 -15.36 7.73
N GLU A 229 16.18 -16.12 6.72
CA GLU A 229 16.82 -16.14 5.40
C GLU A 229 16.56 -14.82 4.62
N PRO A 230 17.48 -14.39 3.74
CA PRO A 230 17.33 -13.16 2.97
C PRO A 230 16.06 -13.04 2.13
N ARG A 231 15.52 -14.17 1.66
CA ARG A 231 14.23 -14.19 0.93
C ARG A 231 13.02 -13.88 1.81
N ASP A 232 13.17 -14.11 3.14
CA ASP A 232 12.11 -13.97 4.13
C ASP A 232 12.23 -12.65 4.92
N PHE A 233 13.14 -11.75 4.53
CA PHE A 233 13.34 -10.47 5.23
C PHE A 233 12.07 -9.62 5.25
N ASN A 234 11.30 -9.65 4.14
CA ASN A 234 10.16 -8.77 3.96
C ASN A 234 10.59 -7.28 4.00
N SER A 235 9.66 -6.37 4.32
CA SER A 235 9.93 -4.95 4.37
C SER A 235 10.08 -4.43 5.81
N TYR A 236 10.69 -3.25 5.96
CA TYR A 236 10.69 -2.52 7.25
C TYR A 236 9.26 -2.30 7.76
N GLY A 237 8.31 -1.95 6.88
CA GLY A 237 6.91 -1.77 7.24
C GLY A 237 6.27 -3.02 7.84
N ALA A 238 6.57 -4.20 7.31
CA ALA A 238 6.09 -5.48 7.84
C ALA A 238 6.68 -5.80 9.22
N ARG A 239 7.90 -5.32 9.52
CA ARG A 239 8.61 -5.55 10.78
C ARG A 239 8.62 -4.36 11.72
N ARG A 240 7.79 -3.34 11.48
CA ARG A 240 7.74 -2.12 12.29
C ARG A 240 7.40 -2.35 13.77
N GLY A 241 6.82 -3.48 14.10
CA GLY A 241 6.62 -3.92 15.50
C GLY A 241 7.87 -4.46 16.18
N ASN A 242 9.01 -4.52 15.48
CA ASN A 242 10.30 -4.93 16.02
C ASN A 242 11.29 -3.76 15.98
N HIS A 243 11.44 -3.07 17.13
CA HIS A 243 12.34 -1.93 17.27
C HIS A 243 13.80 -2.28 16.93
N GLU A 244 14.22 -3.52 17.18
CA GLU A 244 15.57 -3.99 16.86
C GLU A 244 15.87 -3.99 15.35
N VAL A 245 14.86 -4.25 14.52
CA VAL A 245 14.98 -4.12 13.07
C VAL A 245 14.93 -2.65 12.67
N MET A 246 13.96 -1.89 13.23
CA MET A 246 13.73 -0.51 12.84
C MET A 246 14.91 0.42 13.14
N MET A 247 15.55 0.27 14.30
CA MET A 247 16.71 1.08 14.67
C MET A 247 17.97 0.79 13.85
N ARG A 248 17.96 -0.26 13.04
CA ARG A 248 19.07 -0.68 12.17
C ARG A 248 18.82 -0.40 10.70
N GLY A 249 17.74 0.30 10.38
CA GLY A 249 17.34 0.68 9.03
C GLY A 249 17.87 2.01 8.56
#